data_c08de9ef5415f2fe32ad61e58d009d23
#
_entry.id   c08de9ef5415f2fe32ad61e58d009d23
#
_cell.length_a   1.000
_cell.length_b   1.000
_cell.length_c   1.000
_cell.angle_alpha   90.00
_cell.angle_beta   90.00
_cell.angle_gamma   90.00
#
_symmetry.space_group_name_H-M   'P 1'
#
loop_
_entity.id
_entity.type
_entity.pdbx_description
1 polymer ?
#
loop_
_entity_poly.entity_id
_entity_poly.type
_entity_poly.pdbx_seq_one_letter_code
_entity_poly.pdbx_strand_id
1 'polypeptide(L)'
;TTPQDIAKNLILKTCEIEEVIERQIPRSIVIGKIEQVEKHPDADKLNICQVNCWTQGKFQIICGGTNVAEGLFVATALVGTPFPEAGITIAKRAMRGVDSEGMICSKGELGINEDKDTHWIWDLAQDLEVSDTDLGRPLSEVFPRLEATILEVDSKSLTNRPDLTGHFGVAVELNAIYPDALKKFNGIKKWIESFRDTNILEVLEHTEKPLNRQVRGLSKAVNTYIALGIKNIEVK
;
A
#
# COMPACT_ATOMS: atom_id res chain seq x y z
N THR A 1 -14.67 -8.67 -16.61
CA THR A 1 -14.86 -9.19 -15.24
C THR A 1 -14.49 -8.10 -14.28
N THR A 2 -15.43 -7.65 -13.49
CA THR A 2 -15.24 -6.62 -12.46
C THR A 2 -14.79 -7.27 -11.15
N PRO A 3 -14.20 -6.51 -10.20
CA PRO A 3 -13.92 -7.02 -8.85
C PRO A 3 -15.15 -7.60 -8.17
N GLN A 4 -16.32 -6.98 -8.36
CA GLN A 4 -17.60 -7.43 -7.82
C GLN A 4 -18.03 -8.76 -8.42
N ASP A 5 -17.79 -9.01 -9.73
CA ASP A 5 -18.03 -10.31 -10.35
C ASP A 5 -17.13 -11.39 -9.77
N ILE A 6 -15.87 -11.04 -9.49
CA ILE A 6 -14.90 -11.95 -8.87
C ILE A 6 -15.37 -12.32 -7.45
N ALA A 7 -15.72 -11.33 -6.64
CA ALA A 7 -16.25 -11.54 -5.29
C ALA A 7 -17.49 -12.43 -5.30
N LYS A 8 -18.47 -12.12 -6.17
CA LYS A 8 -19.68 -12.93 -6.33
C LYS A 8 -19.39 -14.38 -6.70
N ASN A 9 -18.44 -14.62 -7.61
CA ASN A 9 -18.09 -15.99 -7.99
C ASN A 9 -17.33 -16.73 -6.90
N LEU A 10 -16.48 -16.06 -6.12
CA LEU A 10 -15.83 -16.64 -4.94
C LEU A 10 -16.87 -17.01 -3.88
N ILE A 11 -17.83 -16.14 -3.59
CA ILE A 11 -18.92 -16.40 -2.63
C ILE A 11 -19.74 -17.63 -3.05
N LEU A 12 -20.05 -17.75 -4.33
CA LEU A 12 -20.88 -18.84 -4.83
C LEU A 12 -20.16 -20.19 -4.88
N LYS A 13 -18.83 -20.22 -4.96
CA LYS A 13 -18.07 -21.43 -5.31
C LYS A 13 -17.03 -21.84 -4.28
N THR A 14 -16.55 -20.90 -3.45
CA THR A 14 -15.32 -21.14 -2.68
C THR A 14 -15.39 -20.65 -1.25
N CYS A 15 -15.56 -19.33 -1.03
CA CYS A 15 -15.42 -18.68 0.29
C CYS A 15 -16.27 -17.44 0.39
N GLU A 16 -16.53 -17.00 1.60
CA GLU A 16 -17.21 -15.74 1.87
C GLU A 16 -16.25 -14.56 1.67
N ILE A 17 -16.73 -13.54 0.97
CA ILE A 17 -16.06 -12.24 0.82
C ILE A 17 -16.83 -11.26 1.68
N GLU A 18 -16.19 -10.74 2.71
CA GLU A 18 -16.81 -9.79 3.64
C GLU A 18 -16.93 -8.41 3.00
N GLU A 19 -15.86 -7.97 2.31
CA GLU A 19 -15.85 -6.65 1.68
C GLU A 19 -15.02 -6.62 0.39
N VAL A 20 -15.40 -5.72 -0.52
CA VAL A 20 -14.62 -5.34 -1.71
C VAL A 20 -14.19 -3.89 -1.54
N ILE A 21 -12.95 -3.69 -1.15
CA ILE A 21 -12.38 -2.38 -0.86
C ILE A 21 -11.68 -1.85 -2.11
N GLU A 22 -12.13 -0.73 -2.65
CA GLU A 22 -11.48 -0.06 -3.79
C GLU A 22 -10.67 1.13 -3.27
N ARG A 23 -9.35 0.93 -3.13
CA ARG A 23 -8.44 2.02 -2.80
C ARG A 23 -8.06 2.78 -4.05
N GLN A 24 -8.52 4.02 -4.14
CA GLN A 24 -8.21 4.95 -5.21
C GLN A 24 -7.61 6.22 -4.63
N ILE A 25 -6.53 6.70 -5.25
CA ILE A 25 -5.87 7.95 -4.85
C ILE A 25 -6.27 9.04 -5.84
N PRO A 26 -6.98 10.09 -5.40
CA PRO A 26 -7.39 11.19 -6.27
C PRO A 26 -6.20 11.77 -7.04
N ARG A 27 -6.37 12.03 -8.33
CA ARG A 27 -5.31 12.62 -9.19
C ARG A 27 -4.87 14.01 -8.73
N SER A 28 -5.66 14.69 -7.93
CA SER A 28 -5.35 15.95 -7.27
C SER A 28 -4.42 15.81 -6.05
N ILE A 29 -4.04 14.59 -5.68
CA ILE A 29 -2.97 14.32 -4.74
C ILE A 29 -1.69 14.18 -5.56
N VAL A 30 -0.79 15.14 -5.41
CA VAL A 30 0.44 15.24 -6.17
C VAL A 30 1.67 15.08 -5.29
N ILE A 31 2.79 14.78 -5.90
CA ILE A 31 4.08 14.72 -5.20
C ILE A 31 4.58 16.14 -4.99
N GLY A 32 4.81 16.52 -3.75
CA GLY A 32 5.40 17.78 -3.34
C GLY A 32 6.71 17.58 -2.59
N LYS A 33 7.53 18.62 -2.51
CA LYS A 33 8.73 18.69 -1.68
C LYS A 33 8.63 19.84 -0.71
N ILE A 34 8.85 19.61 0.56
CA ILE A 34 8.90 20.65 1.57
C ILE A 34 10.21 21.40 1.40
N GLU A 35 10.15 22.66 0.99
CA GLU A 35 11.35 23.49 0.82
C GLU A 35 11.71 24.26 2.11
N GLN A 36 10.70 24.67 2.89
CA GLN A 36 10.89 25.46 4.09
C GLN A 36 9.85 25.08 5.15
N VAL A 37 10.28 25.08 6.39
CA VAL A 37 9.43 24.82 7.56
C VAL A 37 9.63 25.92 8.60
N GLU A 38 8.54 26.58 8.98
CA GLU A 38 8.52 27.57 10.04
C GLU A 38 7.52 27.19 11.14
N LYS A 39 7.75 27.62 12.36
CA LYS A 39 6.78 27.43 13.44
C LYS A 39 5.59 28.37 13.26
N HIS A 40 4.39 27.85 13.51
CA HIS A 40 3.20 28.69 13.50
C HIS A 40 3.23 29.68 14.68
N PRO A 41 3.01 30.99 14.45
CA PRO A 41 3.16 32.00 15.50
C PRO A 41 2.21 31.82 16.71
N ASP A 42 0.98 31.31 16.44
CA ASP A 42 -0.08 31.20 17.46
C ASP A 42 -0.47 29.71 17.74
N ALA A 43 0.38 28.74 17.36
CA ALA A 43 0.09 27.34 17.60
C ALA A 43 1.36 26.46 17.67
N ASP A 44 1.77 26.10 18.87
CA ASP A 44 3.01 25.33 19.15
C ASP A 44 3.10 23.99 18.40
N LYS A 45 1.95 23.37 18.11
CA LYS A 45 1.88 22.06 17.44
C LYS A 45 1.78 22.13 15.91
N LEU A 46 1.70 23.34 15.35
CA LEU A 46 1.57 23.53 13.91
C LEU A 46 2.86 24.09 13.31
N ASN A 47 3.12 23.67 12.08
CA ASN A 47 4.19 24.19 11.25
C ASN A 47 3.59 24.81 9.99
N ILE A 48 4.23 25.87 9.49
CA ILE A 48 3.97 26.47 8.19
C ILE A 48 4.98 25.87 7.23
N CYS A 49 4.49 25.14 6.23
CA CYS A 49 5.32 24.46 5.24
C CYS A 49 5.18 25.15 3.89
N GLN A 50 6.30 25.47 3.25
CA GLN A 50 6.33 25.86 1.85
C GLN A 50 6.58 24.60 1.02
N VAL A 51 5.57 24.14 0.29
CA VAL A 51 5.60 22.90 -0.48
C VAL A 51 5.69 23.22 -1.97
N ASN A 52 6.76 22.78 -2.60
CA ASN A 52 6.96 22.90 -4.04
C ASN A 52 6.35 21.71 -4.77
N CYS A 53 5.35 21.96 -5.60
CA CYS A 53 4.73 20.98 -6.49
C CYS A 53 5.01 21.32 -7.98
N TRP A 54 6.19 21.85 -8.28
CA TRP A 54 6.69 22.17 -9.61
C TRP A 54 5.66 22.93 -10.48
N THR A 55 5.16 22.29 -11.56
CA THR A 55 4.19 22.89 -12.49
C THR A 55 2.86 23.25 -11.87
N GLN A 56 2.48 22.64 -10.75
CA GLN A 56 1.26 22.97 -10.02
C GLN A 56 1.41 24.24 -9.18
N GLY A 57 2.66 24.63 -8.87
CA GLY A 57 2.98 25.80 -8.06
C GLY A 57 3.63 25.48 -6.72
N LYS A 58 3.82 26.52 -5.92
CA LYS A 58 4.25 26.43 -4.54
C LYS A 58 3.09 26.79 -3.63
N PHE A 59 2.88 26.01 -2.59
CA PHE A 59 1.73 26.13 -1.70
C PHE A 59 2.20 26.31 -0.26
N GLN A 60 1.61 27.28 0.43
CA GLN A 60 1.72 27.37 1.88
C GLN A 60 0.72 26.42 2.51
N ILE A 61 1.19 25.46 3.29
CA ILE A 61 0.36 24.47 3.95
C ILE A 61 0.67 24.43 5.45
N ILE A 62 -0.38 24.52 6.25
CA ILE A 62 -0.27 24.37 7.70
C ILE A 62 -0.37 22.88 8.02
N CYS A 63 0.64 22.37 8.72
CA CYS A 63 0.73 20.95 9.03
C CYS A 63 0.97 20.70 10.52
N GLY A 64 0.20 19.77 11.09
CA GLY A 64 0.34 19.32 12.48
C GLY A 64 1.20 18.07 12.64
N GLY A 65 1.79 17.57 11.56
CA GLY A 65 2.65 16.39 11.61
C GLY A 65 3.90 16.60 12.47
N THR A 66 4.24 15.61 13.27
CA THR A 66 5.38 15.69 14.20
C THR A 66 6.72 15.45 13.52
N ASN A 67 6.71 14.79 12.35
CA ASN A 67 7.90 14.45 11.56
C ASN A 67 8.15 15.42 10.39
N VAL A 68 7.51 16.60 10.38
CA VAL A 68 7.71 17.61 9.33
C VAL A 68 9.15 18.11 9.34
N ALA A 69 9.81 18.05 8.17
CA ALA A 69 11.17 18.57 7.98
C ALA A 69 11.37 19.05 6.53
N GLU A 70 12.32 19.93 6.34
CA GLU A 70 12.74 20.39 5.01
C GLU A 70 13.37 19.25 4.21
N GLY A 71 13.15 19.25 2.91
CA GLY A 71 13.68 18.24 1.98
C GLY A 71 12.79 17.03 1.81
N LEU A 72 11.77 16.80 2.64
CA LEU A 72 10.89 15.63 2.52
C LEU A 72 10.04 15.69 1.27
N PHE A 73 9.93 14.54 0.59
CA PHE A 73 8.94 14.30 -0.46
C PHE A 73 7.63 13.84 0.17
N VAL A 74 6.54 14.52 -0.13
CA VAL A 74 5.24 14.33 0.54
C VAL A 74 4.09 14.21 -0.45
N ALA A 75 3.05 13.47 -0.04
CA ALA A 75 1.79 13.46 -0.75
C ALA A 75 1.00 14.73 -0.41
N THR A 76 0.79 15.58 -1.40
CA THR A 76 0.15 16.88 -1.24
C THR A 76 -1.23 16.88 -1.88
N ALA A 77 -2.26 16.98 -1.07
CA ALA A 77 -3.63 17.17 -1.54
C ALA A 77 -3.87 18.65 -1.87
N LEU A 78 -4.11 18.95 -3.13
CA LEU A 78 -4.43 20.31 -3.61
C LEU A 78 -5.86 20.70 -3.22
N VAL A 79 -6.12 22.01 -3.26
CA VAL A 79 -7.49 22.53 -3.09
C VAL A 79 -8.42 21.89 -4.12
N GLY A 80 -9.58 21.42 -3.69
CA GLY A 80 -10.53 20.65 -4.49
C GLY A 80 -10.39 19.13 -4.40
N THR A 81 -9.37 18.61 -3.71
CA THR A 81 -9.21 17.16 -3.52
C THR A 81 -10.30 16.60 -2.61
N PRO A 82 -11.08 15.61 -3.09
CA PRO A 82 -12.08 14.94 -2.26
C PRO A 82 -11.43 13.86 -1.37
N PHE A 83 -11.90 13.74 -0.14
CA PHE A 83 -11.66 12.63 0.78
C PHE A 83 -13.02 12.02 1.17
N PRO A 84 -13.56 11.08 0.37
CA PRO A 84 -14.90 10.55 0.57
C PRO A 84 -15.11 9.89 1.93
N GLU A 85 -14.12 9.16 2.43
CA GLU A 85 -14.18 8.48 3.74
C GLU A 85 -14.31 9.47 4.90
N ALA A 86 -13.66 10.64 4.80
CA ALA A 86 -13.77 11.70 5.78
C ALA A 86 -14.95 12.65 5.52
N GLY A 87 -15.62 12.51 4.37
CA GLY A 87 -16.72 13.38 3.96
C GLY A 87 -16.31 14.83 3.72
N ILE A 88 -15.04 15.09 3.40
CA ILE A 88 -14.48 16.44 3.21
C ILE A 88 -13.91 16.63 1.81
N THR A 89 -13.84 17.89 1.40
CA THR A 89 -13.05 18.33 0.24
C THR A 89 -12.08 19.38 0.72
N ILE A 90 -10.82 19.26 0.29
CA ILE A 90 -9.77 20.20 0.67
C ILE A 90 -10.09 21.58 0.11
N ALA A 91 -10.15 22.56 0.99
CA ALA A 91 -10.40 23.95 0.65
C ALA A 91 -9.29 24.85 1.23
N LYS A 92 -9.04 25.97 0.56
CA LYS A 92 -8.23 27.01 1.17
C LYS A 92 -8.91 27.50 2.46
N ARG A 93 -8.18 27.48 3.55
CA ARG A 93 -8.70 27.93 4.86
C ARG A 93 -7.60 28.62 5.67
N ALA A 94 -8.02 29.58 6.49
CA ALA A 94 -7.14 30.17 7.48
C ALA A 94 -7.14 29.32 8.76
N MET A 95 -5.95 28.93 9.22
CA MET A 95 -5.75 28.25 10.49
C MET A 95 -5.08 29.23 11.47
N ARG A 96 -5.81 29.69 12.47
CA ARG A 96 -5.35 30.71 13.43
C ARG A 96 -4.71 31.94 12.76
N GLY A 97 -5.36 32.44 11.70
CA GLY A 97 -4.92 33.64 10.98
C GLY A 97 -3.88 33.42 9.88
N VAL A 98 -3.37 32.20 9.70
CA VAL A 98 -2.43 31.86 8.62
C VAL A 98 -3.13 30.99 7.57
N ASP A 99 -3.05 31.38 6.31
CA ASP A 99 -3.68 30.68 5.19
C ASP A 99 -2.99 29.34 4.91
N SER A 100 -3.80 28.29 4.68
CA SER A 100 -3.38 26.98 4.20
C SER A 100 -4.05 26.67 2.86
N GLU A 101 -3.27 26.32 1.85
CA GLU A 101 -3.70 26.12 0.46
C GLU A 101 -3.64 24.65 0.01
N GLY A 102 -3.80 23.73 0.95
CA GLY A 102 -3.76 22.30 0.72
C GLY A 102 -3.60 21.52 2.00
N MET A 103 -3.27 20.22 1.86
CA MET A 103 -3.00 19.33 2.98
C MET A 103 -1.83 18.41 2.63
N ILE A 104 -0.90 18.21 3.57
CA ILE A 104 0.12 17.15 3.47
C ILE A 104 -0.48 15.91 4.11
N CYS A 105 -0.51 14.81 3.37
CA CYS A 105 -1.24 13.60 3.76
C CYS A 105 -0.37 12.61 4.54
N SER A 106 -1.00 11.89 5.46
CA SER A 106 -0.48 10.67 6.07
C SER A 106 -0.84 9.44 5.22
N LYS A 107 -0.22 8.28 5.50
CA LYS A 107 -0.60 7.00 4.87
C LYS A 107 -2.05 6.60 5.18
N GLY A 108 -2.49 6.85 6.43
CA GLY A 108 -3.84 6.54 6.88
C GLY A 108 -4.92 7.32 6.15
N GLU A 109 -4.67 8.62 5.89
CA GLU A 109 -5.61 9.46 5.12
C GLU A 109 -5.74 9.01 3.66
N LEU A 110 -4.74 8.32 3.12
CA LEU A 110 -4.73 7.75 1.77
C LEU A 110 -5.20 6.29 1.73
N GLY A 111 -5.63 5.72 2.86
CA GLY A 111 -6.05 4.33 2.95
C GLY A 111 -4.92 3.31 2.65
N ILE A 112 -3.64 3.71 2.80
CA ILE A 112 -2.48 2.85 2.48
C ILE A 112 -2.13 1.92 3.63
N ASN A 113 -2.41 2.32 4.86
CA ASN A 113 -2.30 1.47 6.04
C ASN A 113 -3.57 1.58 6.90
N GLU A 114 -3.77 0.59 7.79
CA GLU A 114 -4.89 0.55 8.72
C GLU A 114 -4.75 1.54 9.89
N ASP A 115 -3.51 1.98 10.14
CA ASP A 115 -3.23 2.95 11.19
C ASP A 115 -3.70 4.34 10.74
N LYS A 116 -4.75 4.80 11.40
CA LYS A 116 -5.34 6.13 11.17
C LYS A 116 -4.58 7.24 11.92
N ASP A 117 -3.35 6.98 12.38
CA ASP A 117 -2.54 8.00 13.02
C ASP A 117 -2.17 9.11 12.01
N THR A 118 -2.83 10.24 12.14
CA THR A 118 -2.60 11.44 11.32
C THR A 118 -1.51 12.36 11.90
N HIS A 119 -0.86 11.97 13.00
CA HIS A 119 0.22 12.73 13.60
C HIS A 119 1.54 12.66 12.81
N TRP A 120 1.63 11.71 11.86
CA TRP A 120 2.81 11.52 11.02
C TRP A 120 2.45 11.75 9.55
N ILE A 121 3.12 12.68 8.89
CA ILE A 121 3.01 12.80 7.44
C ILE A 121 3.76 11.67 6.76
N TRP A 122 3.32 11.28 5.56
CA TRP A 122 4.04 10.28 4.79
C TRP A 122 5.26 10.88 4.10
N ASP A 123 6.46 10.47 4.53
CA ASP A 123 7.70 10.70 3.79
C ASP A 123 7.78 9.65 2.67
N LEU A 124 7.53 10.07 1.44
CA LEU A 124 7.47 9.19 0.28
C LEU A 124 8.80 8.49 0.02
N ALA A 125 9.93 9.14 0.30
CA ALA A 125 11.26 8.60 0.02
C ALA A 125 11.63 7.38 0.90
N GLN A 126 10.93 7.16 2.00
CA GLN A 126 11.14 5.97 2.84
C GLN A 126 10.61 4.68 2.21
N ASP A 127 9.57 4.77 1.38
CA ASP A 127 8.88 3.60 0.84
C ASP A 127 8.90 3.53 -0.69
N LEU A 128 9.17 4.66 -1.35
CA LEU A 128 9.07 4.82 -2.79
C LEU A 128 10.35 5.42 -3.36
N GLU A 129 10.68 5.05 -4.58
CA GLU A 129 11.76 5.68 -5.33
C GLU A 129 11.23 6.96 -5.97
N VAL A 130 11.28 8.06 -5.24
CA VAL A 130 10.80 9.39 -5.66
C VAL A 130 11.98 10.34 -5.88
N SER A 131 11.84 11.23 -6.84
CA SER A 131 12.85 12.21 -7.22
C SER A 131 12.24 13.58 -7.56
N ASP A 132 13.10 14.59 -7.74
CA ASP A 132 12.66 15.94 -8.12
C ASP A 132 11.93 15.97 -9.47
N THR A 133 12.14 14.96 -10.35
CA THR A 133 11.44 14.86 -11.65
C THR A 133 9.98 14.44 -11.51
N ASP A 134 9.57 13.96 -10.34
CA ASP A 134 8.20 13.53 -10.06
C ASP A 134 7.34 14.62 -9.43
N LEU A 135 7.95 15.74 -9.07
CA LEU A 135 7.24 16.86 -8.44
C LEU A 135 6.07 17.36 -9.27
N GLY A 136 4.94 17.58 -8.64
CA GLY A 136 3.71 18.07 -9.26
C GLY A 136 2.94 17.02 -10.07
N ARG A 137 3.47 15.81 -10.23
CA ARG A 137 2.76 14.71 -10.87
C ARG A 137 1.78 14.05 -9.92
N PRO A 138 0.63 13.55 -10.39
CA PRO A 138 -0.28 12.77 -9.55
C PRO A 138 0.42 11.56 -8.94
N LEU A 139 0.23 11.35 -7.64
CA LEU A 139 0.86 10.25 -6.90
C LEU A 139 0.47 8.89 -7.48
N SER A 140 -0.81 8.71 -7.85
CA SER A 140 -1.31 7.47 -8.47
C SER A 140 -0.77 7.24 -9.88
N GLU A 141 -0.38 8.30 -10.61
CA GLU A 141 0.23 8.15 -11.93
C GLU A 141 1.69 7.68 -11.86
N VAL A 142 2.45 8.22 -10.89
CA VAL A 142 3.86 7.83 -10.70
C VAL A 142 3.93 6.45 -10.05
N PHE A 143 3.05 6.16 -9.09
CA PHE A 143 3.01 4.91 -8.35
C PHE A 143 1.65 4.20 -8.44
N PRO A 144 1.29 3.64 -9.62
CA PRO A 144 -0.01 2.99 -9.82
C PRO A 144 -0.28 1.82 -8.85
N ARG A 145 0.78 1.22 -8.30
CA ARG A 145 0.70 0.13 -7.31
C ARG A 145 0.06 0.55 -5.96
N LEU A 146 -0.07 1.86 -5.72
CA LEU A 146 -0.74 2.38 -4.54
C LEU A 146 -2.26 2.26 -4.64
N GLU A 147 -2.79 2.17 -5.86
CA GLU A 147 -4.20 1.87 -6.10
C GLU A 147 -4.40 0.36 -6.15
N ALA A 148 -5.41 -0.13 -5.48
CA ALA A 148 -5.69 -1.56 -5.40
C ALA A 148 -7.17 -1.83 -5.15
N THR A 149 -7.65 -2.95 -5.67
CA THR A 149 -8.89 -3.56 -5.20
C THR A 149 -8.55 -4.72 -4.28
N ILE A 150 -9.03 -4.68 -3.08
CA ILE A 150 -8.79 -5.67 -2.02
C ILE A 150 -10.09 -6.43 -1.79
N LEU A 151 -10.01 -7.75 -1.81
CA LEU A 151 -11.11 -8.62 -1.41
C LEU A 151 -10.83 -9.12 0.01
N GLU A 152 -11.66 -8.74 0.96
CA GLU A 152 -11.57 -9.24 2.32
C GLU A 152 -12.26 -10.60 2.41
N VAL A 153 -11.48 -11.64 2.72
CA VAL A 153 -11.94 -13.03 2.76
C VAL A 153 -12.18 -13.47 4.19
N ASP A 154 -13.39 -13.94 4.52
CA ASP A 154 -13.64 -14.56 5.82
C ASP A 154 -12.88 -15.89 5.95
N SER A 155 -11.88 -15.89 6.83
CA SER A 155 -11.04 -17.07 7.10
C SER A 155 -11.81 -18.24 7.74
N LYS A 156 -12.95 -17.98 8.40
CA LYS A 156 -13.78 -19.03 9.01
C LYS A 156 -14.39 -19.94 7.94
N SER A 157 -14.71 -19.40 6.77
CA SER A 157 -15.22 -20.16 5.63
C SER A 157 -14.18 -21.07 4.98
N LEU A 158 -12.89 -20.91 5.32
CA LEU A 158 -11.74 -21.61 4.73
C LEU A 158 -11.09 -22.66 5.65
N THR A 159 -11.70 -23.01 6.77
CA THR A 159 -11.11 -23.92 7.76
C THR A 159 -10.75 -25.31 7.22
N ASN A 160 -11.44 -25.76 6.18
CA ASN A 160 -11.20 -27.03 5.48
C ASN A 160 -10.29 -26.87 4.24
N ARG A 161 -9.89 -25.65 3.90
CA ARG A 161 -9.10 -25.29 2.70
C ARG A 161 -7.83 -24.51 3.09
N PRO A 162 -6.86 -25.14 3.77
CA PRO A 162 -5.63 -24.47 4.19
C PRO A 162 -4.79 -23.94 3.03
N ASP A 163 -5.00 -24.47 1.82
CA ASP A 163 -4.40 -23.98 0.57
C ASP A 163 -4.82 -22.55 0.23
N LEU A 164 -6.02 -22.11 0.65
CA LEU A 164 -6.58 -20.79 0.38
C LEU A 164 -6.16 -19.71 1.39
N THR A 165 -5.35 -20.03 2.37
CA THR A 165 -4.82 -19.06 3.35
C THR A 165 -3.69 -18.18 2.78
N GLY A 166 -3.33 -18.37 1.52
CA GLY A 166 -2.30 -17.60 0.83
C GLY A 166 -2.68 -17.25 -0.61
N HIS A 167 -2.07 -16.20 -1.13
CA HIS A 167 -2.33 -15.68 -2.47
C HIS A 167 -2.21 -16.74 -3.57
N PHE A 168 -1.31 -17.70 -3.41
CA PHE A 168 -1.13 -18.78 -4.40
C PHE A 168 -2.35 -19.69 -4.50
N GLY A 169 -2.88 -20.16 -3.39
CA GLY A 169 -4.07 -21.02 -3.39
C GLY A 169 -5.29 -20.29 -3.95
N VAL A 170 -5.47 -19.02 -3.56
CA VAL A 170 -6.53 -18.17 -4.14
C VAL A 170 -6.34 -17.99 -5.65
N ALA A 171 -5.11 -17.81 -6.13
CA ALA A 171 -4.83 -17.71 -7.57
C ALA A 171 -5.18 -19.01 -8.32
N VAL A 172 -4.88 -20.18 -7.74
CA VAL A 172 -5.27 -21.49 -8.31
C VAL A 172 -6.79 -21.64 -8.37
N GLU A 173 -7.48 -21.23 -7.32
CA GLU A 173 -8.95 -21.26 -7.25
C GLU A 173 -9.57 -20.33 -8.30
N LEU A 174 -9.07 -19.11 -8.40
CA LEU A 174 -9.50 -18.17 -9.44
C LEU A 174 -9.25 -18.71 -10.86
N ASN A 175 -8.16 -19.46 -11.07
CA ASN A 175 -7.92 -20.12 -12.35
C ASN A 175 -8.93 -21.23 -12.65
N ALA A 176 -9.39 -21.94 -11.64
CA ALA A 176 -10.46 -22.94 -11.80
C ALA A 176 -11.80 -22.26 -12.15
N ILE A 177 -12.07 -21.10 -11.57
CA ILE A 177 -13.29 -20.30 -11.84
C ILE A 177 -13.20 -19.59 -13.21
N TYR A 178 -12.03 -19.10 -13.56
CA TYR A 178 -11.74 -18.33 -14.78
C TYR A 178 -10.54 -18.94 -15.55
N PRO A 179 -10.72 -20.05 -16.26
CA PRO A 179 -9.60 -20.81 -16.86
C PRO A 179 -8.73 -20.00 -17.84
N ASP A 180 -9.30 -18.96 -18.45
CA ASP A 180 -8.60 -18.12 -19.42
C ASP A 180 -7.87 -16.91 -18.81
N ALA A 181 -8.15 -16.59 -17.55
CA ALA A 181 -7.59 -15.40 -16.91
C ALA A 181 -6.11 -15.55 -16.52
N LEU A 182 -5.67 -16.76 -16.19
CA LEU A 182 -4.33 -17.05 -15.67
C LEU A 182 -3.34 -17.62 -16.71
N LYS A 183 -3.62 -17.48 -17.99
CA LYS A 183 -2.66 -17.88 -19.06
C LYS A 183 -1.26 -17.25 -18.91
N LYS A 184 -1.16 -16.14 -18.16
CA LYS A 184 0.13 -15.47 -17.83
C LYS A 184 0.88 -16.10 -16.65
N PHE A 185 0.27 -17.04 -15.90
CA PHE A 185 0.87 -17.63 -14.69
C PHE A 185 1.72 -18.89 -14.95
N ASN A 186 2.07 -19.19 -16.20
CA ASN A 186 2.97 -20.30 -16.53
C ASN A 186 4.32 -20.26 -15.82
N GLY A 187 4.75 -19.09 -15.36
CA GLY A 187 5.98 -18.94 -14.57
C GLY A 187 5.90 -19.60 -13.19
N ILE A 188 4.77 -19.47 -12.49
CA ILE A 188 4.59 -20.07 -11.16
C ILE A 188 4.47 -21.60 -11.26
N LYS A 189 3.81 -22.14 -12.29
CA LYS A 189 3.75 -23.57 -12.51
C LYS A 189 5.14 -24.16 -12.71
N LYS A 190 5.97 -23.56 -13.57
CA LYS A 190 7.37 -23.95 -13.76
C LYS A 190 8.19 -23.82 -12.49
N TRP A 191 7.94 -22.77 -11.69
CA TRP A 191 8.62 -22.55 -10.44
C TRP A 191 8.28 -23.63 -9.40
N ILE A 192 7.00 -24.01 -9.27
CA ILE A 192 6.57 -25.11 -8.37
C ILE A 192 7.10 -26.46 -8.87
N GLU A 193 7.06 -26.71 -10.16
CA GLU A 193 7.64 -27.92 -10.75
C GLU A 193 9.13 -28.00 -10.48
N SER A 194 9.87 -26.88 -10.56
CA SER A 194 11.29 -26.83 -10.20
C SER A 194 11.56 -27.12 -8.72
N PHE A 195 10.64 -26.77 -7.81
CA PHE A 195 10.75 -27.11 -6.38
C PHE A 195 10.43 -28.58 -6.08
N ARG A 196 9.60 -29.25 -6.88
CA ARG A 196 9.34 -30.69 -6.73
C ARG A 196 10.58 -31.54 -6.99
N ASP A 197 11.41 -31.10 -7.94
CA ASP A 197 12.58 -31.85 -8.39
C ASP A 197 13.88 -31.38 -7.70
N THR A 198 13.83 -30.31 -6.89
CA THR A 198 15.00 -29.78 -6.19
C THR A 198 15.04 -30.33 -4.76
N ASN A 199 16.18 -30.87 -4.37
CA ASN A 199 16.40 -31.24 -2.98
C ASN A 199 16.42 -29.95 -2.13
N ILE A 200 15.32 -29.72 -1.39
CA ILE A 200 15.10 -28.49 -0.61
C ILE A 200 16.26 -28.25 0.39
N LEU A 201 16.91 -29.33 0.86
CA LEU A 201 18.05 -29.21 1.75
C LEU A 201 19.27 -28.59 1.05
N GLU A 202 19.50 -28.87 -0.22
CA GLU A 202 20.58 -28.24 -1.01
C GLU A 202 20.33 -26.75 -1.24
N VAL A 203 19.06 -26.33 -1.44
CA VAL A 203 18.72 -24.90 -1.59
C VAL A 203 18.95 -24.14 -0.28
N LEU A 204 18.68 -24.76 0.87
CA LEU A 204 18.90 -24.16 2.19
C LEU A 204 20.38 -24.07 2.58
N GLU A 205 21.22 -24.98 2.10
CA GLU A 205 22.67 -24.95 2.34
C GLU A 205 23.40 -23.83 1.57
N HIS A 206 22.82 -23.33 0.49
CA HIS A 206 23.40 -22.25 -0.35
C HIS A 206 22.89 -20.86 -0.01
N THR A 207 22.03 -20.68 1.01
CA THR A 207 21.60 -19.35 1.46
C THR A 207 22.58 -18.76 2.45
N GLU A 208 23.37 -17.78 2.03
CA GLU A 208 24.43 -17.12 2.82
C GLU A 208 23.98 -16.42 4.12
N LYS A 209 22.69 -16.34 4.40
CA LYS A 209 22.15 -15.80 5.66
C LYS A 209 20.92 -16.58 6.10
N PRO A 210 21.03 -17.41 7.16
CA PRO A 210 19.85 -18.00 7.78
C PRO A 210 18.89 -16.89 8.24
N LEU A 211 17.62 -17.03 7.91
CA LEU A 211 16.55 -16.18 8.46
C LEU A 211 16.60 -16.33 9.99
N ASN A 212 17.01 -15.27 10.68
CA ASN A 212 17.16 -15.25 12.15
C ASN A 212 15.78 -15.17 12.82
N ARG A 213 14.84 -16.02 12.39
CA ARG A 213 13.50 -16.17 12.98
C ARG A 213 13.36 -17.58 13.56
N GLN A 214 13.33 -17.67 14.87
CA GLN A 214 12.98 -18.91 15.56
C GLN A 214 11.47 -19.14 15.47
N VAL A 215 11.07 -20.22 14.80
CA VAL A 215 9.69 -20.72 14.88
C VAL A 215 9.53 -21.46 16.19
N ARG A 216 8.76 -20.88 17.13
CA ARG A 216 8.45 -21.50 18.41
C ARG A 216 7.06 -22.13 18.34
N GLY A 217 6.92 -23.34 18.87
CA GLY A 217 5.60 -23.97 19.09
C GLY A 217 5.11 -24.91 17.99
N LEU A 218 6.00 -25.45 17.16
CA LEU A 218 5.64 -26.56 16.28
C LEU A 218 5.18 -27.77 17.12
N SER A 219 3.93 -28.17 16.95
CA SER A 219 3.41 -29.38 17.57
C SER A 219 4.01 -30.61 16.89
N LYS A 220 4.03 -31.77 17.60
CA LYS A 220 4.45 -33.06 17.03
C LYS A 220 3.60 -33.50 15.81
N ALA A 221 2.49 -32.81 15.54
CA ALA A 221 1.62 -33.05 14.39
C ALA A 221 2.14 -32.43 13.07
N VAL A 222 3.12 -31.51 13.14
CA VAL A 222 3.72 -30.91 11.94
C VAL A 222 5.02 -31.64 11.63
N ASN A 223 4.98 -32.52 10.63
CA ASN A 223 6.15 -33.31 10.23
C ASN A 223 7.21 -32.49 9.50
N THR A 224 6.80 -31.45 8.77
CA THR A 224 7.72 -30.59 8.04
C THR A 224 7.13 -29.18 7.92
N TYR A 225 7.91 -28.15 8.26
CA TYR A 225 7.57 -26.76 8.05
C TYR A 225 8.71 -26.08 7.30
N ILE A 226 8.42 -25.53 6.12
CA ILE A 226 9.39 -24.82 5.31
C ILE A 226 8.93 -23.38 5.17
N ALA A 227 9.74 -22.43 5.64
CA ALA A 227 9.52 -21.00 5.44
C ALA A 227 10.57 -20.46 4.47
N LEU A 228 10.11 -19.98 3.32
CA LEU A 228 10.94 -19.32 2.31
C LEU A 228 10.74 -17.82 2.41
N GLY A 229 11.82 -17.07 2.70
CA GLY A 229 11.83 -15.63 2.60
C GLY A 229 12.28 -15.21 1.20
N ILE A 230 11.40 -14.63 0.41
CA ILE A 230 11.74 -14.12 -0.91
C ILE A 230 11.97 -12.62 -0.79
N LYS A 231 13.17 -12.15 -1.17
CA LYS A 231 13.50 -10.72 -1.27
C LYS A 231 13.50 -10.30 -2.73
N ASN A 232 13.13 -9.06 -3.00
CA ASN A 232 13.17 -8.43 -4.32
C ASN A 232 12.26 -9.10 -5.36
N ILE A 233 10.98 -9.29 -5.01
CA ILE A 233 9.98 -9.67 -6.00
C ILE A 233 9.63 -8.41 -6.80
N GLU A 234 10.08 -8.34 -8.06
CA GLU A 234 9.51 -7.40 -9.02
C GLU A 234 8.20 -8.00 -9.55
N VAL A 235 7.09 -7.42 -9.17
CA VAL A 235 5.81 -7.67 -9.81
C VAL A 235 5.75 -6.77 -11.05
N LYS A 236 5.96 -7.38 -12.23
CA LYS A 236 5.78 -6.70 -13.51
C LYS A 236 4.31 -6.72 -13.91
#